data_12de908516633ac5c2e90d17608989c1
#
_entry.id   12de908516633ac5c2e90d17608989c1
#
_cell.length_a   1.000
_cell.length_b   1.000
_cell.length_c   1.000
_cell.angle_alpha   90.00
_cell.angle_beta   90.00
_cell.angle_gamma   90.00
#
_symmetry.space_group_name_H-M   'P 1'
#
loop_
_entity.id
_entity.type
_entity.pdbx_description
1 polymer ?
#
loop_
_entity_poly.entity_id
_entity_poly.type
_entity_poly.pdbx_seq_one_letter_code
_entity_poly.pdbx_strand_id
1 'polypeptide(L)'
;LTKKDYFKMIEMKTGALFAAACQLSAIISNTPKTVSDAMFEYGMKLGTAYQIYDDVVDLVGSEDQIGKTLGTDLEKGKLTLPILNLLERANPKQKEILSKRIIEHKPLDLPILVGIAEYEGSMSDAIDTAANFVSDARNALKLLKASESTEALRNITFFVDQLLEGCR
;
A
#
# COMPACT_ATOMS: atom_id res chain seq x y z
N LEU A 1 -0.14 -12.35 -12.48
CA LEU A 1 0.12 -11.90 -11.12
C LEU A 1 -1.18 -11.97 -10.33
N THR A 2 -1.17 -12.63 -9.17
CA THR A 2 -2.31 -12.66 -8.25
C THR A 2 -2.13 -11.58 -7.17
N LYS A 3 -3.21 -11.23 -6.44
CA LYS A 3 -3.09 -10.37 -5.24
C LYS A 3 -2.09 -10.93 -4.22
N LYS A 4 -2.06 -12.26 -4.05
CA LYS A 4 -1.11 -12.92 -3.16
C LYS A 4 0.35 -12.66 -3.58
N ASP A 5 0.63 -12.74 -4.88
CA ASP A 5 1.97 -12.45 -5.41
C ASP A 5 2.32 -10.96 -5.25
N TYR A 6 1.33 -10.07 -5.47
CA TYR A 6 1.48 -8.64 -5.25
C TYR A 6 1.86 -8.34 -3.79
N PHE A 7 1.09 -8.85 -2.81
CA PHE A 7 1.41 -8.63 -1.39
C PHE A 7 2.80 -9.16 -1.02
N LYS A 8 3.14 -10.37 -1.45
CA LYS A 8 4.47 -10.92 -1.21
C LYS A 8 5.57 -10.02 -1.80
N MET A 9 5.36 -9.48 -2.98
CA MET A 9 6.32 -8.58 -3.63
C MET A 9 6.52 -7.28 -2.84
N ILE A 10 5.44 -6.60 -2.42
CA ILE A 10 5.55 -5.33 -1.70
C ILE A 10 6.05 -5.52 -0.26
N GLU A 11 5.71 -6.62 0.40
CA GLU A 11 6.30 -7.01 1.68
C GLU A 11 7.81 -7.19 1.57
N MET A 12 8.29 -7.87 0.53
CA MET A 12 9.73 -8.05 0.30
C MET A 12 10.43 -6.77 -0.15
N LYS A 13 9.79 -5.95 -0.99
CA LYS A 13 10.38 -4.72 -1.57
C LYS A 13 10.48 -3.60 -0.52
N THR A 14 9.44 -3.42 0.29
CA THR A 14 9.29 -2.26 1.17
C THR A 14 9.07 -2.69 2.62
N GLY A 15 8.09 -3.56 2.90
CA GLY A 15 7.74 -3.99 4.25
C GLY A 15 8.92 -4.55 5.03
N ALA A 16 9.74 -5.38 4.40
CA ALA A 16 10.89 -6.02 5.04
C ALA A 16 11.92 -5.03 5.61
N LEU A 17 12.17 -3.91 4.91
CA LEU A 17 13.10 -2.89 5.39
C LEU A 17 12.53 -2.15 6.61
N PHE A 18 11.26 -1.80 6.59
CA PHE A 18 10.58 -1.20 7.74
C PHE A 18 10.57 -2.16 8.93
N ALA A 19 10.23 -3.44 8.69
CA ALA A 19 10.23 -4.48 9.71
C ALA A 19 11.63 -4.66 10.35
N ALA A 20 12.67 -4.76 9.52
CA ALA A 20 14.04 -4.91 9.99
C ALA A 20 14.49 -3.70 10.82
N ALA A 21 14.22 -2.48 10.38
CA ALA A 21 14.59 -1.27 11.11
C ALA A 21 13.92 -1.21 12.48
N CYS A 22 12.61 -1.48 12.55
CA CYS A 22 11.86 -1.51 13.81
C CYS A 22 12.34 -2.62 14.74
N GLN A 23 12.52 -3.84 14.23
CA GLN A 23 12.95 -5.00 15.01
C GLN A 23 14.37 -4.83 15.56
N LEU A 24 15.31 -4.39 14.71
CA LEU A 24 16.69 -4.17 15.13
C LEU A 24 16.80 -3.10 16.22
N SER A 25 16.02 -2.02 16.12
CA SER A 25 15.97 -1.00 17.16
C SER A 25 15.53 -1.58 18.52
N ALA A 26 14.53 -2.47 18.52
CA ALA A 26 14.08 -3.16 19.72
C ALA A 26 15.14 -4.14 20.28
N ILE A 27 15.83 -4.88 19.40
CA ILE A 27 16.90 -5.80 19.80
C ILE A 27 18.07 -5.05 20.42
N ILE A 28 18.54 -3.97 19.79
CA ILE A 28 19.67 -3.15 20.29
C ILE A 28 19.31 -2.51 21.63
N SER A 29 18.03 -2.19 21.85
CA SER A 29 17.53 -1.67 23.12
C SER A 29 17.33 -2.74 24.21
N ASN A 30 17.76 -3.98 23.96
CA ASN A 30 17.63 -5.12 24.90
C ASN A 30 16.18 -5.33 25.38
N THR A 31 15.19 -5.13 24.50
CA THR A 31 13.79 -5.40 24.85
C THR A 31 13.47 -6.90 24.82
N PRO A 32 12.43 -7.34 25.53
CA PRO A 32 11.95 -8.71 25.44
C PRO A 32 11.61 -9.12 24.01
N LYS A 33 11.77 -10.39 23.67
CA LYS A 33 11.47 -10.94 22.34
C LYS A 33 10.06 -10.58 21.88
N THR A 34 9.08 -10.60 22.77
CA THR A 34 7.69 -10.21 22.45
C THR A 34 7.56 -8.78 21.93
N VAL A 35 8.35 -7.85 22.48
CA VAL A 35 8.40 -6.45 21.99
C VAL A 35 9.11 -6.37 20.65
N SER A 36 10.24 -7.09 20.50
CA SER A 36 10.97 -7.15 19.24
C SER A 36 10.11 -7.74 18.11
N ASP A 37 9.34 -8.80 18.39
CA ASP A 37 8.41 -9.39 17.42
C ASP A 37 7.26 -8.42 17.08
N ALA A 38 6.72 -7.71 18.06
CA ALA A 38 5.69 -6.68 17.83
C ALA A 38 6.21 -5.52 16.99
N MET A 39 7.46 -5.10 17.17
CA MET A 39 8.10 -4.08 16.36
C MET A 39 8.35 -4.55 14.91
N PHE A 40 8.68 -5.83 14.71
CA PHE A 40 8.72 -6.43 13.37
C PHE A 40 7.35 -6.33 12.66
N GLU A 41 6.29 -6.77 13.35
CA GLU A 41 4.92 -6.71 12.82
C GLU A 41 4.51 -5.26 12.52
N TYR A 42 4.77 -4.33 13.44
CA TYR A 42 4.50 -2.91 13.22
C TYR A 42 5.17 -2.42 11.93
N GLY A 43 6.47 -2.65 11.78
CA GLY A 43 7.22 -2.21 10.61
C GLY A 43 6.72 -2.87 9.33
N MET A 44 6.48 -4.18 9.34
CA MET A 44 5.99 -4.92 8.18
C MET A 44 4.64 -4.36 7.71
N LYS A 45 3.68 -4.21 8.63
CA LYS A 45 2.34 -3.71 8.32
C LYS A 45 2.37 -2.26 7.82
N LEU A 46 3.11 -1.39 8.49
CA LEU A 46 3.24 0.00 8.10
C LEU A 46 3.91 0.16 6.73
N GLY A 47 4.99 -0.57 6.48
CA GLY A 47 5.71 -0.52 5.20
C GLY A 47 4.88 -1.06 4.04
N THR A 48 4.07 -2.12 4.29
CA THR A 48 3.12 -2.66 3.30
C THR A 48 2.02 -1.64 2.99
N ALA A 49 1.43 -1.00 4.02
CA ALA A 49 0.43 0.06 3.85
C ALA A 49 0.99 1.24 3.04
N TYR A 50 2.20 1.67 3.37
CA TYR A 50 2.86 2.78 2.68
C TYR A 50 3.12 2.45 1.19
N GLN A 51 3.48 1.22 0.85
CA GLN A 51 3.65 0.82 -0.55
C GLN A 51 2.31 0.81 -1.31
N ILE A 52 1.21 0.37 -0.67
CA ILE A 52 -0.11 0.43 -1.30
C ILE A 52 -0.50 1.90 -1.52
N TYR A 53 -0.25 2.79 -0.54
CA TYR A 53 -0.45 4.23 -0.69
C TYR A 53 0.34 4.79 -1.88
N ASP A 54 1.62 4.45 -2.02
CA ASP A 54 2.47 4.90 -3.13
C ASP A 54 1.90 4.46 -4.49
N ASP A 55 1.42 3.21 -4.58
CA ASP A 55 0.79 2.66 -5.78
C ASP A 55 -0.57 3.34 -6.10
N VAL A 56 -1.34 3.74 -5.08
CA VAL A 56 -2.59 4.51 -5.23
C VAL A 56 -2.29 5.91 -5.73
N VAL A 57 -1.34 6.60 -5.10
CA VAL A 57 -0.93 7.97 -5.45
C VAL A 57 -0.38 8.05 -6.87
N ASP A 58 0.31 7.03 -7.35
CA ASP A 58 0.81 7.00 -8.74
C ASP A 58 -0.34 7.04 -9.76
N LEU A 59 -1.54 6.59 -9.38
CA LEU A 59 -2.72 6.59 -10.25
C LEU A 59 -3.58 7.86 -10.14
N VAL A 60 -3.73 8.44 -8.94
CA VAL A 60 -4.71 9.51 -8.68
C VAL A 60 -4.08 10.80 -8.17
N GLY A 61 -2.80 10.78 -7.82
CA GLY A 61 -2.12 11.95 -7.26
C GLY A 61 -2.01 13.11 -8.25
N SER A 62 -1.75 14.29 -7.70
CA SER A 62 -1.36 15.48 -8.48
C SER A 62 0.15 15.65 -8.38
N GLU A 63 0.84 15.78 -9.52
CA GLU A 63 2.29 15.99 -9.57
C GLU A 63 2.72 17.24 -8.79
N ASP A 64 1.92 18.29 -8.85
CA ASP A 64 2.17 19.54 -8.12
C ASP A 64 2.14 19.36 -6.59
N GLN A 65 1.31 18.45 -6.10
CA GLN A 65 1.18 18.16 -4.66
C GLN A 65 2.21 17.15 -4.15
N ILE A 66 2.56 16.18 -4.99
CA ILE A 66 3.41 15.05 -4.60
C ILE A 66 4.89 15.32 -4.93
N GLY A 67 5.18 16.17 -5.92
CA GLY A 67 6.54 16.52 -6.31
C GLY A 67 7.29 15.41 -7.04
N LYS A 68 6.58 14.42 -7.60
CA LYS A 68 7.15 13.35 -8.44
C LYS A 68 6.29 13.12 -9.69
N THR A 69 6.88 12.58 -10.76
CA THR A 69 6.14 12.14 -11.94
C THR A 69 5.23 10.97 -11.57
N LEU A 70 3.96 11.06 -11.94
CA LEU A 70 2.92 10.08 -11.67
C LEU A 70 2.53 9.30 -12.93
N GLY A 71 1.75 8.23 -12.78
CA GLY A 71 1.32 7.36 -13.87
C GLY A 71 2.40 6.42 -14.42
N THR A 72 3.60 6.47 -13.86
CA THR A 72 4.75 5.70 -14.37
C THR A 72 4.59 4.20 -14.18
N ASP A 73 3.89 3.76 -13.17
CA ASP A 73 3.61 2.36 -12.91
C ASP A 73 2.63 1.80 -13.93
N LEU A 74 1.62 2.58 -14.26
CA LEU A 74 0.64 2.25 -15.27
C LEU A 74 1.25 2.20 -16.68
N GLU A 75 2.08 3.18 -17.04
CA GLU A 75 2.82 3.21 -18.30
C GLU A 75 3.74 1.99 -18.48
N LYS A 76 4.37 1.56 -17.41
CA LYS A 76 5.24 0.37 -17.38
C LYS A 76 4.47 -0.94 -17.30
N GLY A 77 3.14 -0.91 -17.29
CA GLY A 77 2.28 -2.10 -17.19
C GLY A 77 2.38 -2.81 -15.85
N LYS A 78 2.75 -2.11 -14.77
CA LYS A 78 2.77 -2.71 -13.44
C LYS A 78 1.35 -2.99 -12.95
N LEU A 79 1.14 -4.19 -12.45
CA LEU A 79 -0.12 -4.62 -11.85
C LEU A 79 -0.14 -4.26 -10.36
N THR A 80 -0.48 -3.02 -10.06
CA THR A 80 -0.67 -2.53 -8.70
C THR A 80 -2.01 -2.98 -8.12
N LEU A 81 -2.22 -2.84 -6.80
CA LEU A 81 -3.45 -3.31 -6.15
C LEU A 81 -4.73 -2.73 -6.75
N PRO A 82 -4.82 -1.41 -7.05
CA PRO A 82 -6.00 -0.87 -7.73
C PRO A 82 -6.29 -1.54 -9.08
N ILE A 83 -5.26 -1.81 -9.88
CA ILE A 83 -5.41 -2.47 -11.18
C ILE A 83 -5.84 -3.94 -11.01
N LEU A 84 -5.32 -4.65 -10.02
CA LEU A 84 -5.75 -6.00 -9.70
C LEU A 84 -7.21 -6.04 -9.23
N ASN A 85 -7.63 -5.08 -8.40
CA ASN A 85 -9.02 -4.91 -7.99
C ASN A 85 -9.93 -4.65 -9.19
N LEU A 86 -9.50 -3.76 -10.09
CA LEU A 86 -10.26 -3.45 -11.31
C LEU A 86 -10.43 -4.69 -12.20
N LEU A 87 -9.36 -5.47 -12.39
CA LEU A 87 -9.42 -6.72 -13.14
C LEU A 87 -10.35 -7.75 -12.50
N GLU A 88 -10.45 -7.82 -11.19
CA GLU A 88 -11.39 -8.73 -10.50
C GLU A 88 -12.84 -8.30 -10.66
N ARG A 89 -13.13 -6.99 -10.58
CA ARG A 89 -14.46 -6.40 -10.69
C ARG A 89 -14.97 -6.30 -12.12
N ALA A 90 -14.05 -6.25 -13.11
CA ALA A 90 -14.37 -6.11 -14.52
C ALA A 90 -15.21 -7.31 -15.04
N ASN A 91 -16.23 -6.99 -15.85
CA ASN A 91 -16.95 -8.03 -16.57
C ASN A 91 -16.04 -8.70 -17.64
N PRO A 92 -16.41 -9.86 -18.20
CA PRO A 92 -15.56 -10.60 -19.13
C PRO A 92 -15.03 -9.77 -20.31
N LYS A 93 -15.85 -8.89 -20.89
CA LYS A 93 -15.48 -8.03 -22.02
C LYS A 93 -14.47 -6.96 -21.62
N GLN A 94 -14.71 -6.31 -20.47
CA GLN A 94 -13.80 -5.31 -19.91
C GLN A 94 -12.46 -5.92 -19.52
N LYS A 95 -12.51 -7.12 -18.90
CA LYS A 95 -11.31 -7.86 -18.51
C LYS A 95 -10.45 -8.25 -19.71
N GLU A 96 -11.08 -8.65 -20.82
CA GLU A 96 -10.38 -8.94 -22.08
C GLU A 96 -9.66 -7.69 -22.62
N ILE A 97 -10.34 -6.54 -22.64
CA ILE A 97 -9.76 -5.26 -23.10
C ILE A 97 -8.57 -4.86 -22.24
N LEU A 98 -8.72 -4.89 -20.90
CA LEU A 98 -7.65 -4.55 -19.96
C LEU A 98 -6.45 -5.50 -20.11
N SER A 99 -6.71 -6.81 -20.09
CA SER A 99 -5.66 -7.82 -20.19
C SER A 99 -4.89 -7.69 -21.49
N LYS A 100 -5.58 -7.45 -22.61
CA LYS A 100 -4.95 -7.23 -23.92
C LYS A 100 -4.03 -6.01 -23.91
N ARG A 101 -4.48 -4.88 -23.36
CA ARG A 101 -3.65 -3.67 -23.26
C ARG A 101 -2.40 -3.89 -22.39
N ILE A 102 -2.56 -4.56 -21.24
CA ILE A 102 -1.44 -4.90 -20.34
C ILE A 102 -0.42 -5.79 -21.04
N ILE A 103 -0.86 -6.85 -21.74
CA ILE A 103 0.01 -7.79 -22.45
C ILE A 103 0.72 -7.12 -23.62
N GLU A 104 0.04 -6.23 -24.34
CA GLU A 104 0.58 -5.51 -25.48
C GLU A 104 1.43 -4.28 -25.07
N HIS A 105 1.62 -4.05 -23.77
CA HIS A 105 2.28 -2.86 -23.20
C HIS A 105 1.72 -1.55 -23.76
N LYS A 106 0.41 -1.52 -24.06
CA LYS A 106 -0.27 -0.29 -24.49
C LYS A 106 -0.57 0.59 -23.28
N PRO A 107 -0.43 1.92 -23.43
CA PRO A 107 -0.74 2.83 -22.33
C PRO A 107 -2.14 2.58 -21.78
N LEU A 108 -2.22 2.48 -20.45
CA LEU A 108 -3.45 2.51 -19.69
C LEU A 108 -3.48 3.90 -19.06
N ASP A 109 -4.17 4.84 -19.66
CA ASP A 109 -4.37 6.16 -19.09
C ASP A 109 -5.63 6.20 -18.21
N LEU A 110 -5.69 7.19 -17.34
CA LEU A 110 -6.80 7.38 -16.41
C LEU A 110 -8.17 7.46 -17.14
N PRO A 111 -8.34 8.18 -18.25
CA PRO A 111 -9.58 8.20 -19.02
C PRO A 111 -10.05 6.80 -19.46
N ILE A 112 -9.13 5.92 -19.83
CA ILE A 112 -9.47 4.54 -20.21
C ILE A 112 -9.93 3.75 -18.96
N LEU A 113 -9.25 3.91 -17.84
CA LEU A 113 -9.60 3.22 -16.59
C LEU A 113 -10.94 3.67 -16.03
N VAL A 114 -11.20 4.98 -16.03
CA VAL A 114 -12.49 5.56 -15.57
C VAL A 114 -13.64 5.14 -16.49
N GLY A 115 -13.39 4.94 -17.78
CA GLY A 115 -14.37 4.41 -18.74
C GLY A 115 -14.69 2.91 -18.54
N ILE A 116 -13.92 2.21 -17.70
CA ILE A 116 -14.17 0.83 -17.32
C ILE A 116 -14.93 0.84 -16.01
N ALA A 117 -16.09 0.19 -15.95
CA ALA A 117 -16.95 0.16 -14.77
C ALA A 117 -16.19 -0.17 -13.48
N GLU A 118 -16.57 0.51 -12.39
CA GLU A 118 -16.08 0.30 -11.01
C GLU A 118 -14.61 0.69 -10.73
N TYR A 119 -14.06 1.62 -11.50
CA TYR A 119 -12.76 2.20 -11.19
C TYR A 119 -12.72 2.77 -9.76
N GLU A 120 -13.70 3.59 -9.38
CA GLU A 120 -13.79 4.20 -8.03
C GLU A 120 -13.86 3.14 -6.93
N GLY A 121 -14.66 2.09 -7.11
CA GLY A 121 -14.73 0.97 -6.18
C GLY A 121 -13.39 0.21 -6.05
N SER A 122 -12.65 0.08 -7.16
CA SER A 122 -11.34 -0.58 -7.17
C SER A 122 -10.29 0.22 -6.39
N MET A 123 -10.36 1.55 -6.48
CA MET A 123 -9.52 2.46 -5.71
C MET A 123 -9.88 2.43 -4.23
N SER A 124 -11.17 2.54 -3.90
CA SER A 124 -11.66 2.47 -2.52
C SER A 124 -11.21 1.18 -1.83
N ASP A 125 -11.34 0.03 -2.49
CA ASP A 125 -10.87 -1.26 -1.95
C ASP A 125 -9.36 -1.28 -1.67
N ALA A 126 -8.55 -0.63 -2.51
CA ALA A 126 -7.12 -0.55 -2.29
C ALA A 126 -6.79 0.35 -1.09
N ILE A 127 -7.47 1.50 -0.97
CA ILE A 127 -7.34 2.42 0.16
C ILE A 127 -7.78 1.73 1.47
N ASP A 128 -8.92 1.04 1.46
CA ASP A 128 -9.42 0.30 2.63
C ASP A 128 -8.47 -0.83 3.04
N THR A 129 -7.86 -1.50 2.06
CA THR A 129 -6.83 -2.51 2.32
C THR A 129 -5.61 -1.89 3.01
N ALA A 130 -5.11 -0.75 2.53
CA ALA A 130 -4.01 -0.03 3.18
C ALA A 130 -4.38 0.42 4.60
N ALA A 131 -5.58 0.97 4.81
CA ALA A 131 -6.07 1.37 6.13
C ALA A 131 -6.14 0.20 7.12
N ASN A 132 -6.52 -0.99 6.66
CA ASN A 132 -6.48 -2.20 7.48
C ASN A 132 -5.06 -2.55 7.91
N PHE A 133 -4.07 -2.46 7.02
CA PHE A 133 -2.67 -2.66 7.37
C PHE A 133 -2.16 -1.61 8.37
N VAL A 134 -2.57 -0.34 8.24
CA VAL A 134 -2.26 0.72 9.22
C VAL A 134 -2.87 0.40 10.58
N SER A 135 -4.11 -0.07 10.61
CA SER A 135 -4.79 -0.50 11.84
C SER A 135 -4.07 -1.67 12.50
N ASP A 136 -3.61 -2.66 11.73
CA ASP A 136 -2.83 -3.79 12.21
C ASP A 136 -1.49 -3.34 12.80
N ALA A 137 -0.79 -2.42 12.12
CA ALA A 137 0.44 -1.81 12.64
C ALA A 137 0.19 -1.13 14.00
N ARG A 138 -0.87 -0.33 14.10
CA ARG A 138 -1.26 0.32 15.36
C ARG A 138 -1.59 -0.68 16.47
N ASN A 139 -2.20 -1.82 16.12
CA ASN A 139 -2.51 -2.88 17.07
C ASN A 139 -1.24 -3.55 17.61
N ALA A 140 -0.19 -3.73 16.81
CA ALA A 140 1.08 -4.27 17.27
C ALA A 140 1.70 -3.40 18.37
N LEU A 141 1.50 -2.07 18.34
CA LEU A 141 2.01 -1.16 19.37
C LEU A 141 1.34 -1.33 20.75
N LYS A 142 0.21 -2.03 20.85
CA LYS A 142 -0.47 -2.28 22.14
C LYS A 142 0.36 -3.13 23.10
N LEU A 143 1.35 -3.87 22.60
CA LEU A 143 2.28 -4.66 23.42
C LEU A 143 3.42 -3.83 24.03
N LEU A 144 3.59 -2.59 23.57
CA LEU A 144 4.61 -1.68 24.07
C LEU A 144 4.08 -0.91 25.28
N LYS A 145 5.01 -0.56 26.20
CA LYS A 145 4.69 0.35 27.31
C LYS A 145 4.36 1.74 26.75
N ALA A 146 3.41 2.41 27.36
CA ALA A 146 3.10 3.80 27.04
C ALA A 146 4.34 4.68 27.30
N SER A 147 4.74 5.44 26.30
CA SER A 147 5.86 6.38 26.32
C SER A 147 5.72 7.39 25.18
N GLU A 148 6.47 8.46 25.24
CA GLU A 148 6.54 9.45 24.14
C GLU A 148 6.95 8.78 22.81
N SER A 149 7.91 7.84 22.86
CA SER A 149 8.35 7.11 21.66
C SER A 149 7.26 6.22 21.11
N THR A 150 6.49 5.52 21.95
CA THR A 150 5.35 4.71 21.51
C THR A 150 4.26 5.58 20.90
N GLU A 151 4.03 6.77 21.47
CA GLU A 151 3.06 7.72 20.92
C GLU A 151 3.54 8.29 19.58
N ALA A 152 4.83 8.59 19.43
CA ALA A 152 5.41 9.02 18.16
C ALA A 152 5.21 7.95 17.06
N LEU A 153 5.44 6.67 17.35
CA LEU A 153 5.16 5.57 16.41
C LEU A 153 3.66 5.49 16.05
N ARG A 154 2.78 5.72 17.02
CA ARG A 154 1.33 5.76 16.79
C ARG A 154 0.96 6.93 15.88
N ASN A 155 1.55 8.10 16.10
CA ASN A 155 1.29 9.30 15.28
C ASN A 155 1.70 9.10 13.83
N ILE A 156 2.75 8.31 13.55
CA ILE A 156 3.10 7.90 12.18
C ILE A 156 1.95 7.14 11.53
N THR A 157 1.27 6.24 12.26
CA THR A 157 0.12 5.51 11.70
C THR A 157 -1.06 6.44 11.39
N PHE A 158 -1.33 7.43 12.23
CA PHE A 158 -2.37 8.44 11.95
C PHE A 158 -2.00 9.33 10.76
N PHE A 159 -0.73 9.65 10.61
CA PHE A 159 -0.27 10.40 9.43
C PHE A 159 -0.52 9.60 8.13
N VAL A 160 -0.24 8.29 8.12
CA VAL A 160 -0.53 7.44 6.95
C VAL A 160 -2.04 7.34 6.70
N ASP A 161 -2.87 7.25 7.74
CA ASP A 161 -4.34 7.32 7.59
C ASP A 161 -4.77 8.62 6.90
N GLN A 162 -4.22 9.77 7.31
CA GLN A 162 -4.51 11.07 6.69
C GLN A 162 -4.09 11.12 5.20
N LEU A 163 -2.94 10.54 4.87
CA LEU A 163 -2.49 10.43 3.47
C LEU A 163 -3.47 9.60 2.64
N LEU A 164 -3.96 8.48 3.17
CA LEU A 164 -4.95 7.61 2.51
C LEU A 164 -6.30 8.31 2.33
N GLU A 165 -6.76 9.05 3.33
CA GLU A 165 -7.98 9.85 3.22
C GLU A 165 -7.88 10.95 2.15
N GLY A 166 -6.70 11.51 1.93
CA GLY A 166 -6.43 12.46 0.85
C GLY A 166 -6.52 11.86 -0.56
N CYS A 167 -6.55 10.53 -0.68
CA CYS A 167 -6.69 9.81 -1.96
C CYS A 167 -8.15 9.39 -2.25
N ARG A 168 -9.11 9.63 -1.34
CA ARG A 168 -10.55 9.36 -1.53
C ARG A 168 -11.20 10.52 -2.26
#